data_1dad8fc7505c82109ad4d01e5fba98df
#
_entry.id   1dad8fc7505c82109ad4d01e5fba98df
#
_cell.length_a   1.000
_cell.length_b   1.000
_cell.length_c   1.000
_cell.angle_alpha   90.00
_cell.angle_beta   90.00
_cell.angle_gamma   90.00
#
_symmetry.space_group_name_H-M   'P 1'
#
loop_
_entity.id
_entity.type
_entity.pdbx_description
1 polymer ?
#
loop_
_entity_poly.entity_id
_entity_poly.type
_entity_poly.pdbx_seq_one_letter_code
_entity_poly.pdbx_strand_id
1 'polypeptide(L)'
;MQPIRYTLSYYLALIDNAEDQNKFEYLYNHYQKQMYYTAKRILNDAFIAEDAVHEAFVKIARNMNKIDDETSDRTRAFVMIVTENAAKDVYRKRKQYFEKEIYEKINEDGETTSIIDECIPALEIPDSDFQGSDLGKAIGKLSDDARQVVLLYHGMGYEVPEIAEITDFSVAKVRKLLTRSKHTLKELLDAMKEEAADER
;
A
#
# COMPACT_ATOMS: atom_id res chain seq x y z
N MET A 1 25.18 0.19 -2.71
CA MET A 1 23.88 0.07 -2.07
C MET A 1 24.15 0.10 -0.58
N GLN A 2 23.75 1.14 0.14
CA GLN A 2 23.92 1.19 1.59
C GLN A 2 22.98 0.18 2.23
N PRO A 3 23.40 -0.56 3.27
CA PRO A 3 22.51 -1.47 3.98
C PRO A 3 21.41 -0.66 4.67
N ILE A 4 20.18 -1.16 4.61
CA ILE A 4 19.06 -0.64 5.39
C ILE A 4 19.53 -0.56 6.86
N ARG A 5 19.26 0.56 7.54
CA ARG A 5 19.74 0.85 8.91
C ARG A 5 19.33 -0.21 9.95
N TYR A 6 18.29 -0.96 9.66
CA TYR A 6 17.73 -1.95 10.58
C TYR A 6 18.08 -3.36 10.13
N THR A 7 18.54 -4.16 11.07
CA THR A 7 18.95 -5.54 10.80
C THR A 7 17.74 -6.48 10.84
N LEU A 8 17.81 -7.57 10.08
CA LEU A 8 16.80 -8.63 10.08
C LEU A 8 16.46 -9.10 11.51
N SER A 9 17.47 -9.23 12.38
CA SER A 9 17.29 -9.67 13.78
C SER A 9 16.30 -8.82 14.58
N TYR A 10 16.21 -7.51 14.27
CA TYR A 10 15.24 -6.63 14.92
C TYR A 10 13.80 -7.05 14.62
N TYR A 11 13.52 -7.36 13.37
CA TYR A 11 12.16 -7.75 12.97
C TYR A 11 11.79 -9.15 13.45
N LEU A 12 12.75 -10.09 13.41
CA LEU A 12 12.53 -11.46 13.89
C LEU A 12 12.18 -11.48 15.38
N ALA A 13 12.70 -10.54 16.16
CA ALA A 13 12.34 -10.40 17.58
C ALA A 13 10.87 -9.96 17.81
N LEU A 14 10.18 -9.48 16.79
CA LEU A 14 8.76 -9.11 16.84
C LEU A 14 7.83 -10.28 16.52
N ILE A 15 8.37 -11.43 16.13
CA ILE A 15 7.62 -12.60 15.64
C ILE A 15 7.82 -13.76 16.60
N ASP A 16 6.71 -14.27 17.15
CA ASP A 16 6.75 -15.23 18.26
C ASP A 16 7.12 -16.65 17.84
N ASN A 17 6.83 -17.07 16.60
CA ASN A 17 7.03 -18.44 16.16
C ASN A 17 8.06 -18.57 15.04
N ALA A 18 8.79 -19.70 15.01
CA ALA A 18 9.90 -19.94 14.09
C ALA A 18 9.43 -20.11 12.62
N GLU A 19 8.22 -20.58 12.38
CA GLU A 19 7.68 -20.73 11.02
C GLU A 19 7.47 -19.35 10.39
N ASP A 20 6.83 -18.43 11.10
CA ASP A 20 6.61 -17.07 10.64
C ASP A 20 7.94 -16.28 10.55
N GLN A 21 8.92 -16.57 11.42
CA GLN A 21 10.26 -16.00 11.29
C GLN A 21 10.93 -16.42 9.97
N ASN A 22 10.82 -17.68 9.57
CA ASN A 22 11.37 -18.16 8.30
C ASN A 22 10.67 -17.52 7.10
N LYS A 23 9.33 -17.44 7.12
CA LYS A 23 8.56 -16.73 6.09
C LYS A 23 8.97 -15.25 6.01
N PHE A 24 9.11 -14.58 7.16
CA PHE A 24 9.53 -13.18 7.19
C PHE A 24 10.96 -12.98 6.65
N GLU A 25 11.89 -13.86 6.97
CA GLU A 25 13.24 -13.81 6.42
C GLU A 25 13.24 -13.90 4.89
N TYR A 26 12.39 -14.76 4.31
CA TYR A 26 12.17 -14.81 2.87
C TYR A 26 11.67 -13.47 2.33
N LEU A 27 10.62 -12.90 2.94
CA LEU A 27 10.05 -11.62 2.51
C LEU A 27 11.08 -10.49 2.59
N TYR A 28 11.85 -10.42 3.68
CA TYR A 28 12.90 -9.43 3.86
C TYR A 28 13.95 -9.52 2.76
N ASN A 29 14.50 -10.69 2.50
CA ASN A 29 15.54 -10.90 1.50
C ASN A 29 15.05 -10.66 0.07
N HIS A 30 13.77 -11.02 -0.21
CA HIS A 30 13.20 -10.95 -1.55
C HIS A 30 12.70 -9.56 -1.90
N TYR A 31 11.99 -8.88 -0.98
CA TYR A 31 11.27 -7.64 -1.30
C TYR A 31 11.98 -6.35 -0.87
N GLN A 32 13.01 -6.40 0.00
CA GLN A 32 13.60 -5.18 0.56
C GLN A 32 14.04 -4.17 -0.52
N LYS A 33 14.60 -4.63 -1.65
CA LYS A 33 15.02 -3.75 -2.75
C LYS A 33 13.83 -3.10 -3.44
N GLN A 34 12.80 -3.89 -3.74
CA GLN A 34 11.60 -3.41 -4.41
C GLN A 34 10.85 -2.41 -3.52
N MET A 35 10.71 -2.70 -2.23
CA MET A 35 10.13 -1.81 -1.23
C MET A 35 10.89 -0.48 -1.16
N TYR A 36 12.22 -0.53 -1.12
CA TYR A 36 13.04 0.68 -1.11
C TYR A 36 12.83 1.55 -2.36
N TYR A 37 12.85 0.96 -3.54
CA TYR A 37 12.63 1.72 -4.78
C TYR A 37 11.22 2.30 -4.85
N THR A 38 10.20 1.58 -4.37
CA THR A 38 8.83 2.07 -4.28
C THR A 38 8.73 3.26 -3.34
N ALA A 39 9.26 3.14 -2.12
CA ALA A 39 9.27 4.23 -1.16
C ALA A 39 10.07 5.44 -1.67
N LYS A 40 11.24 5.21 -2.29
CA LYS A 40 12.08 6.27 -2.85
C LYS A 40 11.39 7.03 -3.99
N ARG A 41 10.62 6.34 -4.84
CA ARG A 41 9.83 6.97 -5.92
C ARG A 41 8.79 7.96 -5.37
N ILE A 42 8.17 7.63 -4.23
CA ILE A 42 7.15 8.46 -3.58
C ILE A 42 7.78 9.63 -2.81
N LEU A 43 8.87 9.35 -2.08
CA LEU A 43 9.45 10.29 -1.12
C LEU A 43 10.56 11.16 -1.71
N ASN A 44 11.14 10.74 -2.85
CA ASN A 44 12.29 11.36 -3.52
C ASN A 44 13.49 11.65 -2.59
N ASP A 45 13.61 10.93 -1.47
CA ASP A 45 14.64 11.05 -0.46
C ASP A 45 15.08 9.66 0.00
N ALA A 46 16.37 9.36 -0.06
CA ALA A 46 16.91 8.05 0.23
C ALA A 46 16.78 7.66 1.71
N PHE A 47 17.06 8.61 2.62
CA PHE A 47 17.02 8.34 4.06
C PHE A 47 15.60 8.12 4.56
N ILE A 48 14.67 8.92 4.06
CA ILE A 48 13.27 8.84 4.43
C ILE A 48 12.61 7.61 3.82
N ALA A 49 13.04 7.21 2.62
CA ALA A 49 12.61 5.95 2.03
C ALA A 49 13.03 4.73 2.87
N GLU A 50 14.22 4.74 3.47
CA GLU A 50 14.66 3.69 4.40
C GLU A 50 13.79 3.64 5.66
N ASP A 51 13.43 4.79 6.23
CA ASP A 51 12.54 4.85 7.39
C ASP A 51 11.13 4.36 7.05
N ALA A 52 10.59 4.71 5.89
CA ALA A 52 9.30 4.18 5.42
C ALA A 52 9.32 2.66 5.19
N VAL A 53 10.40 2.13 4.65
CA VAL A 53 10.58 0.68 4.48
C VAL A 53 10.68 -0.03 5.84
N HIS A 54 11.37 0.59 6.81
CA HIS A 54 11.39 0.08 8.17
C HIS A 54 10.00 -0.04 8.78
N GLU A 55 9.21 1.02 8.73
CA GLU A 55 7.81 1.02 9.19
C GLU A 55 6.97 -0.05 8.50
N ALA A 56 7.17 -0.22 7.17
CA ALA A 56 6.49 -1.24 6.41
C ALA A 56 6.87 -2.66 6.91
N PHE A 57 8.14 -2.94 7.14
CA PHE A 57 8.57 -4.24 7.69
C PHE A 57 8.04 -4.50 9.10
N VAL A 58 7.95 -3.48 9.95
CA VAL A 58 7.33 -3.62 11.28
C VAL A 58 5.84 -3.99 11.15
N LYS A 59 5.10 -3.35 10.24
CA LYS A 59 3.70 -3.69 9.96
C LYS A 59 3.58 -5.12 9.40
N ILE A 60 4.45 -5.55 8.49
CA ILE A 60 4.47 -6.91 7.94
C ILE A 60 4.75 -7.92 9.06
N ALA A 61 5.77 -7.72 9.89
CA ALA A 61 6.13 -8.61 10.99
C ALA A 61 4.96 -8.84 11.96
N ARG A 62 4.17 -7.82 12.25
CA ARG A 62 2.98 -7.90 13.11
C ARG A 62 1.81 -8.65 12.49
N ASN A 63 1.82 -8.84 11.17
CA ASN A 63 0.74 -9.49 10.41
C ASN A 63 1.17 -10.84 9.82
N MET A 64 2.29 -11.43 10.27
CA MET A 64 2.80 -12.70 9.73
C MET A 64 1.80 -13.86 9.86
N ASN A 65 0.97 -13.84 10.89
CA ASN A 65 -0.09 -14.82 11.11
C ASN A 65 -1.19 -14.85 10.02
N LYS A 66 -1.22 -13.86 9.12
CA LYS A 66 -2.13 -13.79 7.97
C LYS A 66 -1.46 -14.20 6.66
N ILE A 67 -0.17 -14.53 6.70
CA ILE A 67 0.61 -14.91 5.53
C ILE A 67 0.78 -16.41 5.52
N ASP A 68 -0.05 -17.09 4.71
CA ASP A 68 0.01 -18.55 4.56
C ASP A 68 1.18 -18.96 3.65
N ASP A 69 1.37 -18.25 2.53
CA ASP A 69 2.38 -18.53 1.51
C ASP A 69 3.15 -17.25 1.16
N GLU A 70 4.42 -17.19 1.55
CA GLU A 70 5.31 -16.05 1.34
C GLU A 70 5.67 -15.84 -0.14
N THR A 71 5.44 -16.83 -1.00
CA THR A 71 5.73 -16.77 -2.44
C THR A 71 4.54 -16.34 -3.28
N SER A 72 3.35 -16.29 -2.68
CA SER A 72 2.10 -15.99 -3.38
C SER A 72 2.01 -14.54 -3.86
N ASP A 73 1.32 -14.32 -4.97
CA ASP A 73 1.04 -12.97 -5.47
C ASP A 73 0.19 -12.15 -4.50
N ARG A 74 -0.63 -12.79 -3.66
CA ARG A 74 -1.36 -12.13 -2.57
C ARG A 74 -0.38 -11.51 -1.57
N THR A 75 0.61 -12.26 -1.13
CA THR A 75 1.65 -11.78 -0.21
C THR A 75 2.47 -10.68 -0.84
N ARG A 76 2.83 -10.81 -2.12
CA ARG A 76 3.49 -9.75 -2.89
C ARG A 76 2.66 -8.46 -2.91
N ALA A 77 1.37 -8.57 -3.25
CA ALA A 77 0.46 -7.42 -3.26
C ALA A 77 0.37 -6.77 -1.87
N PHE A 78 0.24 -7.56 -0.80
CA PHE A 78 0.24 -7.07 0.57
C PHE A 78 1.51 -6.29 0.93
N VAL A 79 2.69 -6.86 0.67
CA VAL A 79 3.99 -6.21 0.93
C VAL A 79 4.06 -4.86 0.23
N MET A 80 3.62 -4.79 -1.04
CA MET A 80 3.65 -3.55 -1.81
C MET A 80 2.63 -2.52 -1.29
N ILE A 81 1.41 -2.94 -0.94
CA ILE A 81 0.38 -2.07 -0.34
C ILE A 81 0.90 -1.47 0.97
N VAL A 82 1.46 -2.29 1.86
CA VAL A 82 2.00 -1.81 3.15
C VAL A 82 3.13 -0.81 2.94
N THR A 83 4.03 -1.09 2.00
CA THR A 83 5.16 -0.21 1.67
C THR A 83 4.70 1.15 1.15
N GLU A 84 3.77 1.13 0.21
CA GLU A 84 3.25 2.36 -0.39
C GLU A 84 2.51 3.21 0.62
N ASN A 85 1.69 2.59 1.47
CA ASN A 85 0.97 3.31 2.52
C ASN A 85 1.93 3.92 3.54
N ALA A 86 2.98 3.19 3.96
CA ALA A 86 4.01 3.74 4.83
C ALA A 86 4.71 4.97 4.19
N ALA A 87 5.06 4.88 2.91
CA ALA A 87 5.67 6.00 2.20
C ALA A 87 4.71 7.20 2.04
N LYS A 88 3.44 6.96 1.69
CA LYS A 88 2.41 8.00 1.58
C LYS A 88 2.13 8.68 2.93
N ASP A 89 2.15 7.93 4.04
CA ASP A 89 1.96 8.48 5.37
C ASP A 89 3.12 9.42 5.76
N VAL A 90 4.36 8.99 5.54
CA VAL A 90 5.55 9.83 5.74
C VAL A 90 5.48 11.10 4.88
N TYR A 91 5.09 10.99 3.59
CA TYR A 91 4.91 12.12 2.71
C TYR A 91 3.88 13.12 3.24
N ARG A 92 2.70 12.64 3.67
CA ARG A 92 1.62 13.50 4.23
C ARG A 92 2.07 14.21 5.50
N LYS A 93 2.75 13.50 6.43
CA LYS A 93 3.26 14.10 7.67
C LYS A 93 4.27 15.21 7.38
N ARG A 94 5.17 14.99 6.41
CA ARG A 94 6.13 16.03 5.98
C ARG A 94 5.44 17.22 5.33
N LYS A 95 4.51 16.98 4.41
CA LYS A 95 3.74 18.05 3.75
C LYS A 95 3.04 18.92 4.81
N GLN A 96 2.35 18.32 5.78
CA GLN A 96 1.71 19.06 6.87
C GLN A 96 2.70 19.86 7.73
N TYR A 97 3.89 19.29 7.99
CA TYR A 97 4.93 19.99 8.75
C TYR A 97 5.45 21.22 7.99
N PHE A 98 5.76 21.08 6.70
CA PHE A 98 6.21 22.18 5.86
C PHE A 98 5.12 23.24 5.67
N GLU A 99 3.88 22.84 5.44
CA GLU A 99 2.75 23.77 5.37
C GLU A 99 2.62 24.60 6.66
N LYS A 100 2.72 23.96 7.82
CA LYS A 100 2.66 24.62 9.11
C LYS A 100 3.85 25.58 9.30
N GLU A 101 5.07 25.16 8.97
CA GLU A 101 6.27 25.99 9.06
C GLU A 101 6.20 27.21 8.12
N ILE A 102 5.64 27.02 6.92
CA ILE A 102 5.40 28.11 5.97
C ILE A 102 4.32 29.06 6.49
N TYR A 103 3.21 28.54 7.06
CA TYR A 103 2.17 29.38 7.67
C TYR A 103 2.71 30.22 8.84
N GLU A 104 3.59 29.66 9.66
CA GLU A 104 4.25 30.38 10.73
C GLU A 104 5.18 31.49 10.20
N LYS A 105 5.89 31.26 9.09
CA LYS A 105 6.76 32.25 8.44
C LYS A 105 5.99 33.29 7.62
N ILE A 106 4.90 32.94 6.96
CA ILE A 106 4.06 33.85 6.15
C ILE A 106 3.34 34.88 7.02
N ASN A 107 3.02 34.55 8.27
CA ASN A 107 2.47 35.56 9.19
C ASN A 107 3.45 36.70 9.49
N GLU A 108 4.73 36.55 9.11
CA GLU A 108 5.73 37.62 9.19
C GLU A 108 5.91 38.38 7.86
N ASP A 109 5.69 37.78 6.65
CA ASP A 109 6.07 38.40 5.36
C ASP A 109 5.03 38.38 4.22
N GLY A 110 3.85 37.83 4.37
CA GLY A 110 2.66 38.15 3.52
C GLY A 110 2.60 37.65 2.07
N GLU A 111 3.41 36.72 1.59
CA GLU A 111 3.29 36.14 0.23
C GLU A 111 3.07 34.63 0.23
N THR A 112 1.97 34.18 -0.41
CA THR A 112 1.59 32.76 -0.57
C THR A 112 2.11 32.20 -1.88
N THR A 113 3.05 31.25 -1.80
CA THR A 113 3.34 30.39 -2.95
C THR A 113 2.63 29.05 -2.72
N SER A 114 1.62 28.74 -3.55
CA SER A 114 0.95 27.44 -3.52
C SER A 114 1.95 26.35 -3.92
N ILE A 115 2.29 25.46 -2.99
CA ILE A 115 3.09 24.28 -3.32
C ILE A 115 2.19 23.32 -4.10
N ILE A 116 2.58 23.08 -5.35
CA ILE A 116 1.90 22.22 -6.32
C ILE A 116 1.72 20.83 -5.70
N ASP A 117 0.51 20.32 -5.79
CA ASP A 117 0.16 18.95 -5.44
C ASP A 117 0.83 18.01 -6.45
N GLU A 118 2.12 17.67 -6.22
CA GLU A 118 2.82 16.70 -7.04
C GLU A 118 2.08 15.36 -6.91
N CYS A 119 1.53 14.93 -8.04
CA CYS A 119 0.76 13.71 -8.16
C CYS A 119 1.62 12.53 -7.65
N ILE A 120 1.22 11.92 -6.54
CA ILE A 120 1.87 10.70 -6.06
C ILE A 120 1.67 9.63 -7.14
N PRO A 121 2.75 9.02 -7.66
CA PRO A 121 2.62 8.00 -8.70
C PRO A 121 1.67 6.88 -8.27
N ALA A 122 0.77 6.49 -9.16
CA ALA A 122 -0.14 5.38 -8.91
C ALA A 122 0.63 4.07 -8.64
N LEU A 123 0.08 3.22 -7.77
CA LEU A 123 0.61 1.89 -7.50
C LEU A 123 0.51 1.05 -8.77
N GLU A 124 1.63 0.70 -9.35
CA GLU A 124 1.70 -0.41 -10.29
C GLU A 124 1.71 -1.72 -9.48
N ILE A 125 0.53 -2.21 -9.09
CA ILE A 125 0.41 -3.59 -8.64
C ILE A 125 0.69 -4.44 -9.89
N PRO A 126 1.70 -5.32 -9.84
CA PRO A 126 1.98 -6.16 -10.99
C PRO A 126 0.76 -7.00 -11.32
N ASP A 127 0.31 -6.85 -12.54
CA ASP A 127 -0.93 -7.38 -13.08
C ASP A 127 -0.93 -8.91 -13.29
N SER A 128 0.06 -9.65 -12.77
CA SER A 128 0.35 -10.99 -13.26
C SER A 128 -0.77 -12.02 -13.09
N ASP A 129 -1.60 -11.95 -12.04
CA ASP A 129 -2.62 -12.98 -11.79
C ASP A 129 -4.06 -12.57 -12.08
N PHE A 130 -4.33 -11.28 -12.19
CA PHE A 130 -5.69 -10.79 -12.43
C PHE A 130 -5.98 -10.48 -13.90
N GLN A 131 -4.95 -10.35 -14.75
CA GLN A 131 -5.10 -9.92 -16.16
C GLN A 131 -5.90 -10.88 -17.05
N GLY A 132 -6.00 -12.16 -16.69
CA GLY A 132 -6.73 -13.16 -17.49
C GLY A 132 -8.23 -13.21 -17.27
N SER A 133 -8.75 -12.66 -16.17
CA SER A 133 -10.16 -12.73 -15.81
C SER A 133 -10.87 -11.37 -15.90
N ASP A 134 -12.16 -11.40 -16.23
CA ASP A 134 -12.97 -10.17 -16.27
C ASP A 134 -13.03 -9.49 -14.90
N LEU A 135 -13.01 -10.27 -13.81
CA LEU A 135 -12.91 -9.76 -12.46
C LEU A 135 -11.60 -9.00 -12.22
N GLY A 136 -10.48 -9.56 -12.72
CA GLY A 136 -9.17 -8.89 -12.60
C GLY A 136 -9.14 -7.56 -13.34
N LYS A 137 -9.65 -7.53 -14.57
CA LYS A 137 -9.79 -6.30 -15.34
C LYS A 137 -10.68 -5.28 -14.64
N ALA A 138 -11.79 -5.71 -14.03
CA ALA A 138 -12.69 -4.85 -13.27
C ALA A 138 -12.01 -4.29 -12.00
N ILE A 139 -11.26 -5.10 -11.25
CA ILE A 139 -10.47 -4.65 -10.10
C ILE A 139 -9.41 -3.63 -10.54
N GLY A 140 -8.77 -3.83 -11.69
CA GLY A 140 -7.82 -2.89 -12.28
C GLY A 140 -8.42 -1.50 -12.57
N LYS A 141 -9.72 -1.40 -12.83
CA LYS A 141 -10.43 -0.13 -13.08
C LYS A 141 -10.86 0.60 -11.81
N LEU A 142 -10.72 0.01 -10.62
CA LEU A 142 -10.99 0.69 -9.35
C LEU A 142 -9.93 1.77 -9.07
N SER A 143 -10.29 2.78 -8.28
CA SER A 143 -9.29 3.70 -7.71
C SER A 143 -8.30 2.95 -6.83
N ASP A 144 -7.07 3.47 -6.66
CA ASP A 144 -6.02 2.82 -5.87
C ASP A 144 -6.46 2.50 -4.45
N ASP A 145 -7.08 3.46 -3.75
CA ASP A 145 -7.61 3.24 -2.40
C ASP A 145 -8.67 2.11 -2.37
N ALA A 146 -9.57 2.08 -3.35
CA ALA A 146 -10.61 1.06 -3.45
C ALA A 146 -10.03 -0.31 -3.76
N ARG A 147 -9.07 -0.38 -4.67
CA ARG A 147 -8.37 -1.61 -5.06
C ARG A 147 -7.61 -2.21 -3.87
N GLN A 148 -6.85 -1.40 -3.12
CA GLN A 148 -6.13 -1.84 -1.93
C GLN A 148 -7.09 -2.45 -0.89
N VAL A 149 -8.18 -1.76 -0.58
CA VAL A 149 -9.16 -2.22 0.40
C VAL A 149 -9.85 -3.51 -0.05
N VAL A 150 -10.18 -3.65 -1.34
CA VAL A 150 -10.78 -4.87 -1.90
C VAL A 150 -9.80 -6.04 -1.82
N LEU A 151 -8.53 -5.83 -2.17
CA LEU A 151 -7.50 -6.88 -2.11
C LEU A 151 -7.23 -7.33 -0.67
N LEU A 152 -7.14 -6.39 0.28
CA LEU A 152 -6.92 -6.73 1.69
C LEU A 152 -8.13 -7.49 2.28
N TYR A 153 -9.36 -7.07 1.97
CA TYR A 153 -10.56 -7.69 2.53
C TYR A 153 -10.86 -9.05 1.89
N HIS A 154 -10.98 -9.10 0.55
CA HIS A 154 -11.39 -10.31 -0.17
C HIS A 154 -10.22 -11.22 -0.55
N GLY A 155 -9.04 -10.64 -0.81
CA GLY A 155 -7.84 -11.40 -1.18
C GLY A 155 -7.12 -11.99 0.02
N MET A 156 -6.93 -11.20 1.08
CA MET A 156 -6.13 -11.58 2.26
C MET A 156 -6.95 -11.91 3.49
N GLY A 157 -8.27 -11.64 3.49
CA GLY A 157 -9.16 -11.94 4.61
C GLY A 157 -8.98 -11.03 5.83
N TYR A 158 -8.44 -9.81 5.64
CA TYR A 158 -8.32 -8.84 6.73
C TYR A 158 -9.68 -8.27 7.13
N GLU A 159 -9.87 -8.08 8.43
CA GLU A 159 -11.03 -7.39 8.98
C GLU A 159 -10.95 -5.87 8.76
N VAL A 160 -12.12 -5.20 8.73
CA VAL A 160 -12.19 -3.75 8.50
C VAL A 160 -11.30 -2.92 9.45
N PRO A 161 -11.20 -3.21 10.76
CA PRO A 161 -10.27 -2.51 11.65
C PRO A 161 -8.80 -2.73 11.30
N GLU A 162 -8.42 -3.94 10.92
CA GLU A 162 -7.06 -4.28 10.52
C GLU A 162 -6.67 -3.56 9.22
N ILE A 163 -7.59 -3.50 8.25
CA ILE A 163 -7.40 -2.74 7.00
C ILE A 163 -7.21 -1.25 7.30
N ALA A 164 -7.97 -0.70 8.25
CA ALA A 164 -7.85 0.68 8.67
C ALA A 164 -6.45 0.97 9.24
N GLU A 165 -5.90 0.06 10.04
CA GLU A 165 -4.54 0.15 10.58
C GLU A 165 -3.46 0.02 9.49
N ILE A 166 -3.61 -0.95 8.57
CA ILE A 166 -2.66 -1.18 7.48
C ILE A 166 -2.59 0.03 6.54
N THR A 167 -3.76 0.63 6.22
CA THR A 167 -3.86 1.69 5.19
C THR A 167 -3.85 3.10 5.75
N ASP A 168 -3.84 3.28 7.07
CA ASP A 168 -4.06 4.56 7.76
C ASP A 168 -5.40 5.24 7.37
N PHE A 169 -6.39 4.46 6.95
CA PHE A 169 -7.74 4.95 6.70
C PHE A 169 -8.60 4.87 7.94
N SER A 170 -9.59 5.76 8.05
CA SER A 170 -10.62 5.57 9.08
C SER A 170 -11.48 4.33 8.75
N VAL A 171 -11.96 3.65 9.78
CA VAL A 171 -12.90 2.51 9.65
C VAL A 171 -14.11 2.87 8.78
N ALA A 172 -14.61 4.10 8.90
CA ALA A 172 -15.71 4.61 8.09
C ALA A 172 -15.33 4.72 6.60
N LYS A 173 -14.09 5.19 6.29
CA LYS A 173 -13.58 5.24 4.91
C LYS A 173 -13.46 3.83 4.33
N VAL A 174 -12.92 2.86 5.06
CA VAL A 174 -12.79 1.46 4.62
C VAL A 174 -14.16 0.87 4.28
N ARG A 175 -15.14 0.98 5.17
CA ARG A 175 -16.51 0.50 4.91
C ARG A 175 -17.15 1.15 3.68
N LYS A 176 -16.97 2.46 3.53
CA LYS A 176 -17.49 3.21 2.37
C LYS A 176 -16.84 2.75 1.06
N LEU A 177 -15.51 2.52 1.08
CA LEU A 177 -14.79 2.00 -0.08
C LEU A 177 -15.27 0.59 -0.45
N LEU A 178 -15.41 -0.33 0.50
CA LEU A 178 -15.92 -1.69 0.25
C LEU A 178 -17.32 -1.66 -0.38
N THR A 179 -18.24 -0.86 0.18
CA THR A 179 -19.60 -0.76 -0.33
C THR A 179 -19.62 -0.21 -1.76
N ARG A 180 -18.86 0.85 -2.03
CA ARG A 180 -18.79 1.46 -3.37
C ARG A 180 -18.12 0.54 -4.38
N SER A 181 -17.02 -0.09 -3.99
CA SER A 181 -16.30 -1.03 -4.86
C SER A 181 -17.17 -2.20 -5.30
N LYS A 182 -18.00 -2.75 -4.39
CA LYS A 182 -18.95 -3.81 -4.73
C LYS A 182 -19.92 -3.40 -5.81
N HIS A 183 -20.45 -2.17 -5.74
CA HIS A 183 -21.35 -1.63 -6.76
C HIS A 183 -20.63 -1.42 -8.09
N THR A 184 -19.48 -0.73 -8.05
CA THR A 184 -18.68 -0.46 -9.26
C THR A 184 -18.21 -1.75 -9.94
N LEU A 185 -17.75 -2.75 -9.18
CA LEU A 185 -17.35 -4.05 -9.75
C LEU A 185 -18.52 -4.75 -10.42
N LYS A 186 -19.71 -4.70 -9.83
CA LYS A 186 -20.90 -5.29 -10.46
C LYS A 186 -21.22 -4.61 -11.79
N GLU A 187 -21.26 -3.28 -11.84
CA GLU A 187 -21.52 -2.51 -13.07
C GLU A 187 -20.47 -2.82 -14.15
N LEU A 188 -19.18 -2.86 -13.78
CA LEU A 188 -18.11 -3.16 -14.72
C LEU A 188 -18.22 -4.59 -15.28
N LEU A 189 -18.55 -5.57 -14.44
CA LEU A 189 -18.70 -6.96 -14.88
C LEU A 189 -19.95 -7.16 -15.75
N ASP A 190 -21.04 -6.47 -15.46
CA ASP A 190 -22.26 -6.53 -16.26
C ASP A 190 -22.01 -5.90 -17.64
N ALA A 191 -21.32 -4.75 -17.72
CA ALA A 191 -20.94 -4.12 -18.99
C ALA A 191 -20.01 -5.02 -19.84
N MET A 192 -19.01 -5.67 -19.22
CA MET A 192 -18.13 -6.60 -19.93
C MET A 192 -18.86 -7.82 -20.49
N LYS A 193 -19.92 -8.29 -19.82
CA LYS A 193 -20.75 -9.39 -20.33
C LYS A 193 -21.61 -8.98 -21.51
N GLU A 194 -22.14 -7.75 -21.51
CA GLU A 194 -22.91 -7.20 -22.61
C GLU A 194 -22.03 -7.02 -23.85
N GLU A 195 -20.83 -6.44 -23.70
CA GLU A 195 -19.85 -6.33 -24.80
C GLU A 195 -19.50 -7.70 -25.42
N ALA A 196 -19.26 -8.71 -24.59
CA ALA A 196 -18.95 -10.05 -25.05
C ALA A 196 -20.15 -10.78 -25.70
N ALA A 197 -21.38 -10.35 -25.46
CA ALA A 197 -22.58 -10.88 -26.08
C ALA A 197 -22.85 -10.25 -27.45
N ASP A 198 -22.50 -8.96 -27.64
CA ASP A 198 -22.65 -8.25 -28.90
C ASP A 198 -21.59 -8.63 -29.97
N GLU A 199 -20.46 -9.19 -29.55
CA GLU A 199 -19.39 -9.67 -30.45
C GLU A 199 -19.62 -11.09 -30.99
N ARG A 200 -20.74 -11.76 -30.67
CA ARG A 200 -21.11 -13.11 -31.13
C ARG A 200 -22.23 -13.09 -32.15
#